data_2dbf0eeaae1c443c773651e50080c952
#
_entry.id   2dbf0eeaae1c443c773651e50080c952
#
_cell.length_a   1.000
_cell.length_b   1.000
_cell.length_c   1.000
_cell.angle_alpha   90.00
_cell.angle_beta   90.00
_cell.angle_gamma   90.00
#
_symmetry.space_group_name_H-M   'P 1'
#
loop_
_entity.id
_entity.type
_entity.pdbx_description
1 polymer ?
#
loop_
_entity_poly.entity_id
_entity_poly.type
_entity_poly.pdbx_seq_one_letter_code
_entity_poly.pdbx_strand_id
1 'polypeptide(L)'
;MPTHILKKVRQQAVVQYVGSGSTTIDLASLALPDETFDRANSKVTLAHVYFHFASAGTIARAGSNTILEFGAGAMDNWDFAGQGGFVLNQDSNANVVINMGASAGTVIVTLHKSAGYAEPDNQSYTLANKW
;
A
#
# COMPACT_ATOMS: atom_id res chain seq x y z
N MET A 1 -16.94 -4.47 2.59
CA MET A 1 -15.81 -5.27 3.01
C MET A 1 -14.89 -4.41 3.82
N PRO A 2 -14.49 -4.86 4.97
CA PRO A 2 -13.73 -3.99 5.85
C PRO A 2 -12.27 -3.86 5.41
N THR A 3 -11.91 -2.65 5.10
CA THR A 3 -10.53 -2.24 4.89
C THR A 3 -10.22 -1.21 5.95
N HIS A 4 -9.17 -1.47 6.73
CA HIS A 4 -8.83 -0.60 7.85
C HIS A 4 -7.42 -0.06 7.67
N ILE A 5 -7.28 1.26 7.80
CA ILE A 5 -5.96 1.85 7.85
C ILE A 5 -5.50 1.77 9.30
N LEU A 6 -4.53 0.91 9.56
CA LEU A 6 -4.05 0.68 10.92
C LEU A 6 -3.06 1.74 11.38
N LYS A 7 -2.32 2.31 10.42
CA LYS A 7 -1.30 3.30 10.71
C LYS A 7 -1.10 4.16 9.48
N LYS A 8 -0.94 5.45 9.69
CA LYS A 8 -0.72 6.37 8.58
C LYS A 8 0.21 7.46 9.06
N VAL A 9 1.41 7.48 8.49
CA VAL A 9 2.42 8.49 8.80
C VAL A 9 2.98 9.02 7.49
N ARG A 10 3.96 9.91 7.57
CA ARG A 10 4.46 10.60 6.36
C ARG A 10 5.08 9.66 5.34
N GLN A 11 5.74 8.62 5.80
CA GLN A 11 6.51 7.75 4.91
C GLN A 11 5.88 6.40 4.70
N GLN A 12 4.86 6.05 5.46
CA GLN A 12 4.26 4.73 5.28
C GLN A 12 2.82 4.69 5.75
N ALA A 13 2.10 3.71 5.26
CA ALA A 13 0.76 3.39 5.72
C ALA A 13 0.66 1.87 5.86
N VAL A 14 -0.06 1.43 6.88
CA VAL A 14 -0.33 0.02 7.11
C VAL A 14 -1.83 -0.18 6.97
N VAL A 15 -2.25 -1.04 6.05
CA VAL A 15 -3.65 -1.24 5.73
C VAL A 15 -3.99 -2.71 5.87
N GLN A 16 -5.10 -2.98 6.54
CA GLN A 16 -5.62 -4.33 6.73
C GLN A 16 -6.89 -4.52 5.92
N TYR A 17 -6.98 -5.65 5.24
CA TYR A 17 -8.21 -6.08 4.60
C TYR A 17 -8.58 -7.46 5.12
N VAL A 18 -9.84 -7.63 5.54
CA VAL A 18 -10.38 -8.91 5.98
C VAL A 18 -11.64 -9.16 5.19
N GLY A 19 -11.71 -10.30 4.53
CA GLY A 19 -12.90 -10.65 3.76
C GLY A 19 -12.58 -11.49 2.54
N SER A 20 -13.59 -11.66 1.68
CA SER A 20 -13.47 -12.35 0.41
C SER A 20 -13.62 -11.34 -0.72
N GLY A 21 -13.39 -11.79 -1.96
CA GLY A 21 -13.50 -10.92 -3.12
C GLY A 21 -12.34 -9.95 -3.21
N SER A 22 -12.53 -8.83 -3.88
CA SER A 22 -11.46 -7.88 -4.08
C SER A 22 -11.78 -6.52 -3.45
N THR A 23 -10.73 -5.82 -3.07
CA THR A 23 -10.82 -4.46 -2.58
C THR A 23 -9.72 -3.64 -3.22
N THR A 24 -9.95 -2.32 -3.29
CA THR A 24 -8.97 -1.39 -3.82
C THR A 24 -8.53 -0.45 -2.72
N ILE A 25 -7.22 -0.34 -2.52
CA ILE A 25 -6.66 0.64 -1.62
C ILE A 25 -6.37 1.88 -2.46
N ASP A 26 -7.14 2.94 -2.22
CA ASP A 26 -6.96 4.20 -2.93
C ASP A 26 -5.77 4.92 -2.33
N LEU A 27 -4.78 5.23 -3.14
CA LEU A 27 -3.57 5.90 -2.67
C LEU A 27 -3.88 7.27 -2.05
N ALA A 28 -4.94 7.92 -2.51
CA ALA A 28 -5.33 9.21 -1.94
C ALA A 28 -5.73 9.07 -0.47
N SER A 29 -6.25 7.93 -0.07
CA SER A 29 -6.67 7.70 1.31
C SER A 29 -5.49 7.56 2.26
N LEU A 30 -4.29 7.41 1.74
CA LEU A 30 -3.08 7.26 2.56
C LEU A 30 -2.48 8.62 2.95
N ALA A 31 -3.01 9.71 2.40
CA ALA A 31 -2.54 11.04 2.74
C ALA A 31 -2.97 11.42 4.15
N LEU A 32 -2.08 12.08 4.88
CA LEU A 32 -2.42 12.67 6.16
C LEU A 32 -3.32 13.89 5.92
N PRO A 33 -4.06 14.33 6.95
CA PRO A 33 -4.96 15.47 6.75
C PRO A 33 -4.29 16.73 6.22
N ASP A 34 -3.01 16.92 6.52
CA ASP A 34 -2.27 18.09 6.06
C ASP A 34 -1.45 17.83 4.80
N GLU A 35 -1.57 16.64 4.23
CA GLU A 35 -0.85 16.31 2.99
C GLU A 35 -1.75 16.53 1.78
N THR A 36 -1.15 16.96 0.69
CA THR A 36 -1.83 17.06 -0.60
C THR A 36 -1.35 15.91 -1.48
N PHE A 37 -2.30 15.13 -1.96
CA PHE A 37 -1.98 13.98 -2.81
C PHE A 37 -1.91 14.38 -4.27
N ASP A 38 -0.82 13.99 -4.94
CA ASP A 38 -0.62 14.22 -6.37
C ASP A 38 -0.39 12.86 -7.03
N ARG A 39 -1.42 12.34 -7.66
CA ARG A 39 -1.35 11.00 -8.26
C ARG A 39 -0.29 10.90 -9.34
N ALA A 40 -0.16 11.91 -10.17
CA ALA A 40 0.76 11.85 -11.30
C ALA A 40 2.21 11.64 -10.85
N ASN A 41 2.56 12.19 -9.68
CA ASN A 41 3.90 12.10 -9.14
C ASN A 41 4.00 11.15 -7.96
N SER A 42 2.93 10.42 -7.66
CA SER A 42 2.95 9.54 -6.50
C SER A 42 3.77 8.28 -6.78
N LYS A 43 4.40 7.79 -5.72
CA LYS A 43 5.15 6.56 -5.78
C LYS A 43 4.96 5.83 -4.46
N VAL A 44 4.20 4.75 -4.51
CA VAL A 44 3.90 3.92 -3.35
C VAL A 44 4.31 2.50 -3.67
N THR A 45 5.13 1.92 -2.83
CA THR A 45 5.63 0.56 -3.05
C THR A 45 5.28 -0.32 -1.87
N LEU A 46 5.20 -1.63 -2.14
CA LEU A 46 4.89 -2.61 -1.12
C LEU A 46 6.18 -2.96 -0.39
N ALA A 47 6.19 -2.69 0.93
CA ALA A 47 7.38 -2.94 1.76
C ALA A 47 7.27 -4.23 2.55
N HIS A 48 6.06 -4.58 2.98
CA HIS A 48 5.85 -5.75 3.83
C HIS A 48 4.42 -6.24 3.61
N VAL A 49 4.23 -7.54 3.65
CA VAL A 49 2.90 -8.12 3.59
C VAL A 49 2.79 -9.28 4.57
N TYR A 50 1.75 -9.25 5.38
CA TYR A 50 1.31 -10.39 6.17
C TYR A 50 0.03 -10.90 5.53
N PHE A 51 -0.07 -12.20 5.32
CA PHE A 51 -1.20 -12.71 4.57
C PHE A 51 -1.65 -14.07 5.05
N HIS A 52 -2.95 -14.29 4.92
CA HIS A 52 -3.57 -15.60 5.04
C HIS A 52 -4.64 -15.69 3.96
N PHE A 53 -4.36 -16.40 2.89
CA PHE A 53 -5.27 -16.58 1.78
C PHE A 53 -5.94 -17.97 1.88
N ALA A 54 -7.23 -17.99 2.20
CA ALA A 54 -7.96 -19.25 2.21
C ALA A 54 -8.21 -19.77 0.80
N SER A 55 -8.38 -18.85 -0.17
CA SER A 55 -8.45 -19.19 -1.59
C SER A 55 -7.29 -18.52 -2.30
N ALA A 56 -6.98 -18.98 -3.50
CA ALA A 56 -5.95 -18.32 -4.31
C ALA A 56 -6.29 -16.86 -4.53
N GLY A 57 -5.30 -15.99 -4.43
CA GLY A 57 -5.53 -14.57 -4.55
C GLY A 57 -4.31 -13.84 -5.06
N THR A 58 -4.44 -12.51 -5.20
CA THR A 58 -3.40 -11.68 -5.77
C THR A 58 -3.32 -10.32 -5.09
N ILE A 59 -2.16 -9.70 -5.20
CA ILE A 59 -2.01 -8.27 -4.94
C ILE A 59 -1.50 -7.66 -6.24
N ALA A 60 -2.19 -6.64 -6.71
CA ALA A 60 -1.92 -6.05 -8.03
C ALA A 60 -2.05 -4.53 -7.97
N ARG A 61 -1.65 -3.86 -9.04
CA ARG A 61 -1.91 -2.43 -9.22
C ARG A 61 -3.10 -2.29 -10.17
N ALA A 62 -3.95 -1.30 -9.88
CA ALA A 62 -5.20 -1.11 -10.62
C ALA A 62 -4.92 -0.91 -12.11
N GLY A 63 -5.63 -1.68 -12.93
CA GLY A 63 -5.51 -1.59 -14.37
C GLY A 63 -4.22 -2.14 -14.94
N SER A 64 -3.44 -2.84 -14.14
CA SER A 64 -2.11 -3.22 -14.57
C SER A 64 -1.67 -4.54 -13.94
N ASN A 65 -0.42 -4.63 -13.59
CA ASN A 65 0.26 -5.88 -13.32
C ASN A 65 -0.03 -6.45 -11.95
N THR A 66 -0.16 -7.76 -11.89
CA THR A 66 -0.14 -8.48 -10.62
C THR A 66 1.27 -8.38 -10.04
N ILE A 67 1.37 -7.96 -8.78
CA ILE A 67 2.64 -7.90 -8.09
C ILE A 67 2.97 -9.25 -7.47
N LEU A 68 2.00 -9.84 -6.77
CA LEU A 68 2.19 -11.08 -6.04
C LEU A 68 0.99 -11.98 -6.26
N GLU A 69 1.24 -13.28 -6.33
CA GLU A 69 0.20 -14.29 -6.43
C GLU A 69 0.34 -15.24 -5.25
N PHE A 70 -0.80 -15.67 -4.73
CA PHE A 70 -0.83 -16.56 -3.56
C PHE A 70 -1.70 -17.75 -3.85
N GLY A 71 -1.22 -18.93 -3.48
CA GLY A 71 -2.02 -20.14 -3.58
C GLY A 71 -2.99 -20.25 -2.43
N ALA A 72 -3.99 -21.14 -2.59
CA ALA A 72 -4.93 -21.41 -1.54
C ALA A 72 -4.21 -21.95 -0.30
N GLY A 73 -4.54 -21.42 0.86
CA GLY A 73 -3.94 -21.83 2.13
C GLY A 73 -2.61 -21.13 2.44
N ALA A 74 -2.16 -20.21 1.59
CA ALA A 74 -0.91 -19.49 1.83
C ALA A 74 -1.02 -18.60 3.06
N MET A 75 -0.04 -18.72 3.96
CA MET A 75 -0.01 -17.92 5.18
C MET A 75 1.43 -17.68 5.58
N ASP A 76 1.82 -16.41 5.62
CA ASP A 76 3.19 -16.03 5.99
C ASP A 76 3.26 -14.53 6.07
N ASN A 77 4.47 -14.02 6.31
CA ASN A 77 4.73 -12.61 6.16
C ASN A 77 6.06 -12.42 5.44
N TRP A 78 6.08 -11.47 4.51
CA TRP A 78 7.28 -11.18 3.72
C TRP A 78 7.68 -9.73 3.92
N ASP A 79 8.93 -9.55 4.33
CA ASP A 79 9.50 -8.23 4.55
C ASP A 79 10.47 -7.93 3.41
N PHE A 80 10.01 -7.19 2.41
CA PHE A 80 10.83 -6.89 1.25
C PHE A 80 11.89 -5.84 1.57
N ALA A 81 11.58 -4.95 2.49
CA ALA A 81 12.55 -3.93 2.90
C ALA A 81 13.73 -4.59 3.62
N GLY A 82 13.45 -5.60 4.44
CA GLY A 82 14.48 -6.32 5.16
C GLY A 82 15.31 -7.21 4.27
N GLN A 83 14.84 -7.50 3.06
CA GLN A 83 15.52 -8.38 2.13
C GLN A 83 16.23 -7.62 1.01
N GLY A 84 16.49 -6.35 1.22
CA GLY A 84 17.27 -5.57 0.27
C GLY A 84 16.49 -4.62 -0.58
N GLY A 85 15.19 -4.50 -0.38
CA GLY A 85 14.44 -3.52 -1.15
C GLY A 85 12.95 -3.78 -1.14
N PHE A 86 12.25 -2.94 -1.86
CA PHE A 86 10.80 -3.03 -2.01
C PHE A 86 10.46 -3.80 -3.26
N VAL A 87 9.24 -4.30 -3.33
CA VAL A 87 8.78 -4.96 -4.54
C VAL A 87 8.79 -3.96 -5.68
N LEU A 88 9.49 -4.30 -6.73
CA LEU A 88 9.59 -3.46 -7.90
C LEU A 88 8.28 -3.55 -8.68
N ASN A 89 7.71 -2.41 -9.00
CA ASN A 89 6.52 -2.42 -9.80
C ASN A 89 6.41 -1.12 -10.58
N GLN A 90 5.96 -1.25 -11.83
CA GLN A 90 6.02 -0.14 -12.76
C GLN A 90 4.93 0.89 -12.53
N ASP A 91 3.85 0.48 -11.89
CA ASP A 91 2.69 1.34 -11.74
C ASP A 91 2.56 1.83 -10.31
N SER A 92 3.64 2.40 -9.80
CA SER A 92 3.70 2.80 -8.41
C SER A 92 2.73 3.93 -8.06
N ASN A 93 2.13 4.57 -9.06
CA ASN A 93 1.11 5.60 -8.84
C ASN A 93 -0.32 5.07 -8.99
N ALA A 94 -0.51 3.79 -9.27
CA ALA A 94 -1.84 3.20 -9.36
C ALA A 94 -2.29 2.67 -8.01
N ASN A 95 -3.60 2.59 -7.82
CA ASN A 95 -4.15 2.01 -6.58
C ASN A 95 -3.75 0.55 -6.44
N VAL A 96 -3.72 0.08 -5.20
CA VAL A 96 -3.39 -1.31 -4.89
C VAL A 96 -4.68 -2.11 -4.80
N VAL A 97 -4.74 -3.23 -5.52
CA VAL A 97 -5.92 -4.09 -5.54
C VAL A 97 -5.55 -5.43 -4.88
N ILE A 98 -6.30 -5.81 -3.86
CA ILE A 98 -6.15 -7.08 -3.19
C ILE A 98 -7.34 -7.95 -3.55
N ASN A 99 -7.09 -9.12 -4.12
CA ASN A 99 -8.14 -10.06 -4.47
C ASN A 99 -7.95 -11.32 -3.62
N MET A 100 -8.90 -11.56 -2.71
CA MET A 100 -8.85 -12.69 -1.78
C MET A 100 -9.49 -13.95 -2.35
N GLY A 101 -10.12 -13.86 -3.51
CA GLY A 101 -10.83 -15.00 -4.09
C GLY A 101 -12.15 -15.26 -3.40
N ALA A 102 -12.59 -16.51 -3.41
CA ALA A 102 -13.94 -16.87 -2.97
C ALA A 102 -14.10 -16.98 -1.46
N SER A 103 -13.02 -17.18 -0.73
CA SER A 103 -13.08 -17.41 0.72
C SER A 103 -12.43 -16.27 1.47
N ALA A 104 -12.98 -15.96 2.64
CA ALA A 104 -12.46 -14.88 3.45
C ALA A 104 -11.06 -15.19 3.97
N GLY A 105 -10.24 -14.17 3.98
CA GLY A 105 -8.88 -14.24 4.54
C GLY A 105 -8.48 -12.89 5.08
N THR A 106 -7.20 -12.73 5.41
CA THR A 106 -6.67 -11.49 5.99
C THR A 106 -5.38 -11.11 5.30
N VAL A 107 -5.25 -9.84 4.97
CA VAL A 107 -4.01 -9.29 4.42
C VAL A 107 -3.71 -7.98 5.13
N ILE A 108 -2.46 -7.81 5.57
CA ILE A 108 -2.00 -6.54 6.12
C ILE A 108 -0.79 -6.14 5.29
N VAL A 109 -0.89 -5.00 4.63
CA VAL A 109 0.18 -4.50 3.78
C VAL A 109 0.78 -3.24 4.39
N THR A 110 2.10 -3.15 4.34
CA THR A 110 2.81 -1.93 4.67
C THR A 110 3.25 -1.30 3.36
N LEU A 111 2.75 -0.10 3.11
CA LEU A 111 3.02 0.63 1.88
C LEU A 111 3.95 1.79 2.18
N HIS A 112 5.01 1.89 1.40
CA HIS A 112 5.99 2.96 1.55
C HIS A 112 5.60 4.10 0.61
N LYS A 113 5.41 5.29 1.19
CA LYS A 113 5.00 6.49 0.47
C LYS A 113 6.26 7.30 0.12
N SER A 114 6.80 7.07 -1.07
CA SER A 114 8.05 7.73 -1.46
C SER A 114 7.84 9.11 -2.05
N ALA A 115 6.71 9.33 -2.71
CA ALA A 115 6.46 10.60 -3.41
C ALA A 115 4.97 10.79 -3.59
N GLY A 116 4.56 12.03 -3.86
CA GLY A 116 3.17 12.33 -4.17
C GLY A 116 2.33 12.78 -2.99
N TYR A 117 2.93 12.94 -1.81
CA TYR A 117 2.22 13.36 -0.60
C TYR A 117 2.93 14.58 -0.03
N ALA A 118 2.56 15.74 -0.53
CA ALA A 118 3.23 16.99 -0.17
C ALA A 118 2.71 17.55 1.14
N GLU A 119 3.61 18.02 1.97
CA GLU A 119 3.27 18.64 3.25
C GLU A 119 3.18 20.14 3.05
N PRO A 120 2.13 20.77 3.58
CA PRO A 120 1.97 22.20 3.39
C PRO A 120 3.08 23.04 4.00
N ASP A 121 3.64 22.59 5.12
CA ASP A 121 4.69 23.35 5.78
C ASP A 121 6.02 23.20 5.16
N ASN A 122 6.18 22.18 4.42
CA ASN A 122 7.44 21.79 3.89
C ASN A 122 8.04 22.82 3.02
N GLN A 123 7.21 23.50 2.30
CA GLN A 123 7.64 24.47 1.35
C GLN A 123 7.96 25.79 1.98
N SER A 124 7.40 26.08 3.09
CA SER A 124 7.47 27.42 3.58
C SER A 124 8.55 27.63 4.59
N TYR A 125 9.02 26.60 5.24
CA TYR A 125 9.99 26.86 6.25
C TYR A 125 11.12 25.91 6.24
N THR A 126 11.24 25.34 5.36
CA THR A 126 12.32 24.53 5.29
C THR A 126 13.62 25.27 5.18
N LEU A 127 13.03 26.02 5.16
CA LEU A 127 13.49 26.48 5.16
C LEU A 127 13.75 27.29 5.74
N ALA A 128 13.59 27.53 5.66
CA ALA A 128 13.65 28.13 6.26
C ALA A 128 13.66 28.14 7.28
N ASN A 129 13.55 27.91 7.37
CA ASN A 129 13.46 27.84 8.03
C ASN A 129 14.16 27.55 8.59
N LYS A 130 14.60 27.42 8.38
CA LYS A 130 15.12 27.12 8.66
C LYS A 130 15.84 27.63 9.16
N TRP A 131 15.95 27.94 9.29
CA TRP A 131 16.44 28.42 9.72
C TRP A 131 17.04 28.63 10.17
#